data_c481930d1d9b68edf865e5047a134a80
#
_entry.id   c481930d1d9b68edf865e5047a134a80
#
_cell.length_a   1.000
_cell.length_b   1.000
_cell.length_c   1.000
_cell.angle_alpha   90.00
_cell.angle_beta   90.00
_cell.angle_gamma   90.00
#
_symmetry.space_group_name_H-M   'P 1'
#
loop_
_entity.id
_entity.type
_entity.pdbx_description
1 polymer ?
#
loop_
_entity_poly.entity_id
_entity_poly.type
_entity_poly.pdbx_seq_one_letter_code
_entity_poly.pdbx_strand_id
1 'polypeptide(L)'
;MRALLVAGLLAVLAGCASREAPVHTYDLGVDAPRAQLPALRAVSVRAPMPYDSVEMFYRLAWRDAGEIAPFASSRWAAPPAELLRRQIVRALPGTAAAACALEVELQDFSQRFSAPDASEARIELRAALVTPERRIAAQSFRIAEAGAGASAASGSSAFARAAERAVDELAGWIARQPACAAP
;
A
#
# COMPACT_ATOMS: atom_id res chain seq x y z
N MET A 1 -37.46 35.12 35.42
CA MET A 1 -36.36 35.55 34.54
C MET A 1 -35.08 34.72 34.72
N ARG A 2 -34.62 34.43 35.94
CA ARG A 2 -33.39 33.59 36.14
C ARG A 2 -33.52 32.14 35.65
N ALA A 3 -34.69 31.52 35.80
CA ALA A 3 -34.92 30.14 35.36
C ALA A 3 -34.89 30.00 33.82
N LEU A 4 -35.36 30.99 33.07
CA LEU A 4 -35.35 30.99 31.60
C LEU A 4 -33.91 31.19 31.04
N LEU A 5 -33.07 31.95 31.75
CA LEU A 5 -31.64 32.11 31.36
C LEU A 5 -30.84 30.85 31.56
N VAL A 6 -31.11 30.08 32.63
CA VAL A 6 -30.42 28.79 32.90
C VAL A 6 -30.86 27.71 31.87
N ALA A 7 -32.14 27.66 31.52
CA ALA A 7 -32.63 26.73 30.49
C ALA A 7 -32.06 27.02 29.09
N GLY A 8 -31.88 28.31 28.75
CA GLY A 8 -31.25 28.72 27.49
C GLY A 8 -29.75 28.35 27.42
N LEU A 9 -29.03 28.45 28.51
CA LEU A 9 -27.61 28.12 28.59
C LEU A 9 -27.35 26.60 28.51
N LEU A 10 -28.22 25.78 29.08
CA LEU A 10 -28.18 24.31 28.97
C LEU A 10 -28.49 23.82 27.55
N ALA A 11 -29.34 24.48 26.79
CA ALA A 11 -29.65 24.12 25.40
C ALA A 11 -28.48 24.36 24.44
N VAL A 12 -27.63 25.34 24.70
CA VAL A 12 -26.45 25.64 23.86
C VAL A 12 -25.31 24.62 24.08
N LEU A 13 -25.24 23.98 25.23
CA LEU A 13 -24.24 22.94 25.53
C LEU A 13 -24.56 21.58 24.90
N ALA A 14 -25.80 21.32 24.53
CA ALA A 14 -26.21 20.04 23.87
C ALA A 14 -25.87 19.97 22.38
N GLY A 15 -25.39 21.07 21.75
CA GLY A 15 -25.17 21.19 20.32
C GLY A 15 -23.84 20.65 19.78
N CYS A 16 -22.91 20.21 20.61
CA CYS A 16 -21.57 19.77 20.20
C CYS A 16 -21.40 18.23 20.24
N ALA A 17 -22.42 17.46 19.90
CA ALA A 17 -22.19 16.06 19.58
C ALA A 17 -21.58 15.98 18.17
N SER A 18 -20.25 16.13 18.07
CA SER A 18 -19.53 15.90 16.83
C SER A 18 -19.72 14.42 16.42
N ARG A 19 -20.54 14.19 15.41
CA ARG A 19 -20.73 12.86 14.83
C ARG A 19 -19.40 12.47 14.19
N GLU A 20 -18.73 11.50 14.77
CA GLU A 20 -17.49 10.96 14.24
C GLU A 20 -17.71 10.52 12.79
N ALA A 21 -16.91 11.06 11.86
CA ALA A 21 -17.05 10.72 10.46
C ALA A 21 -16.77 9.21 10.24
N PRO A 22 -17.57 8.51 9.42
CA PRO A 22 -17.34 7.10 9.18
C PRO A 22 -15.95 6.88 8.57
N VAL A 23 -15.24 5.89 9.10
CA VAL A 23 -13.93 5.51 8.58
C VAL A 23 -14.11 4.48 7.47
N HIS A 24 -13.58 4.78 6.29
CA HIS A 24 -13.58 3.87 5.14
C HIS A 24 -12.34 2.98 5.17
N THR A 25 -12.54 1.68 4.99
CA THR A 25 -11.46 0.71 4.95
C THR A 25 -11.29 0.17 3.53
N TYR A 26 -10.06 0.18 3.02
CA TYR A 26 -9.71 -0.20 1.65
C TYR A 26 -8.73 -1.38 1.65
N ASP A 27 -8.71 -2.10 0.54
CA ASP A 27 -7.88 -3.27 0.27
C ASP A 27 -7.32 -3.14 -1.16
N LEU A 28 -6.34 -3.97 -1.53
CA LEU A 28 -5.77 -4.02 -2.89
C LEU A 28 -6.55 -4.93 -3.84
N GLY A 29 -7.71 -5.43 -3.41
CA GLY A 29 -8.53 -6.37 -4.16
C GLY A 29 -8.23 -7.83 -3.83
N VAL A 30 -9.17 -8.70 -4.21
CA VAL A 30 -9.13 -10.13 -3.93
C VAL A 30 -8.72 -10.98 -5.13
N ASP A 31 -8.69 -10.38 -6.31
CA ASP A 31 -8.33 -11.07 -7.56
C ASP A 31 -6.84 -11.43 -7.56
N ALA A 32 -6.53 -12.57 -8.17
CA ALA A 32 -5.14 -12.94 -8.40
C ALA A 32 -4.53 -12.03 -9.48
N PRO A 33 -3.27 -11.59 -9.31
CA PRO A 33 -2.56 -10.88 -10.36
C PRO A 33 -2.50 -11.70 -11.65
N ARG A 34 -2.44 -11.01 -12.80
CA ARG A 34 -2.38 -11.66 -14.12
C ARG A 34 -1.06 -12.37 -14.34
N ALA A 35 0.04 -11.75 -13.91
CA ALA A 35 1.35 -12.38 -13.99
C ALA A 35 1.48 -13.49 -12.94
N GLN A 36 2.15 -14.56 -13.34
CA GLN A 36 2.57 -15.61 -12.41
C GLN A 36 4.06 -15.47 -12.13
N LEU A 37 4.41 -15.52 -10.85
CA LEU A 37 5.80 -15.55 -10.43
C LEU A 37 6.38 -16.95 -10.64
N PRO A 38 7.70 -17.05 -10.92
CA PRO A 38 8.41 -18.33 -10.78
C PRO A 38 8.28 -18.87 -9.34
N ALA A 39 8.43 -20.18 -9.18
CA ALA A 39 8.36 -20.81 -7.86
C ALA A 39 9.39 -20.20 -6.91
N LEU A 40 8.94 -19.91 -5.68
CA LEU A 40 9.76 -19.35 -4.61
C LEU A 40 9.59 -20.18 -3.34
N ARG A 41 10.68 -20.39 -2.61
CA ARG A 41 10.68 -21.12 -1.33
C ARG A 41 9.92 -20.37 -0.23
N ALA A 42 10.03 -19.04 -0.23
CA ALA A 42 9.35 -18.16 0.72
C ALA A 42 9.24 -16.75 0.15
N VAL A 43 8.27 -16.00 0.65
CA VAL A 43 8.11 -14.57 0.39
C VAL A 43 7.95 -13.84 1.71
N SER A 44 8.78 -12.84 1.93
CA SER A 44 8.65 -11.88 3.03
C SER A 44 8.54 -10.47 2.47
N VAL A 45 7.62 -9.69 3.03
CA VAL A 45 7.46 -8.27 2.74
C VAL A 45 7.44 -7.51 4.06
N ARG A 46 8.26 -6.50 4.17
CA ARG A 46 8.32 -5.63 5.34
C ARG A 46 8.23 -4.17 4.92
N ALA A 47 7.79 -3.32 5.82
CA ALA A 47 7.81 -1.87 5.65
C ALA A 47 8.37 -1.22 6.91
N PRO A 48 9.26 -0.22 6.81
CA PRO A 48 9.60 0.63 7.93
C PRO A 48 8.47 1.63 8.19
N MET A 49 8.49 2.27 9.36
CA MET A 49 7.61 3.41 9.64
C MET A 49 7.74 4.48 8.53
N PRO A 50 6.64 5.13 8.18
CA PRO A 50 5.29 5.01 8.74
C PRO A 50 4.43 3.92 8.07
N TYR A 51 4.93 3.18 7.07
CA TYR A 51 4.18 2.24 6.23
C TYR A 51 3.95 0.86 6.87
N ASP A 52 4.34 0.67 8.13
CA ASP A 52 4.06 -0.52 8.96
C ASP A 52 2.69 -0.46 9.66
N SER A 53 1.92 0.60 9.42
CA SER A 53 0.59 0.84 9.98
C SER A 53 -0.51 0.65 8.93
N VAL A 54 -1.79 0.68 9.37
CA VAL A 54 -2.96 0.62 8.48
C VAL A 54 -3.36 1.99 7.92
N GLU A 55 -2.62 3.04 8.22
CA GLU A 55 -2.95 4.37 7.75
C GLU A 55 -2.69 4.52 6.25
N MET A 56 -3.62 5.20 5.57
CA MET A 56 -3.44 5.59 4.17
C MET A 56 -2.72 6.94 4.14
N PHE A 57 -1.52 6.95 3.60
CA PHE A 57 -0.72 8.16 3.52
C PHE A 57 -0.84 8.86 2.17
N TYR A 58 -0.73 10.20 2.22
CA TYR A 58 -0.64 11.04 1.02
C TYR A 58 0.44 12.11 1.15
N ARG A 59 0.85 12.67 0.00
CA ARG A 59 1.77 13.82 -0.12
C ARG A 59 1.16 14.87 -1.04
N LEU A 60 1.12 16.10 -0.61
CA LEU A 60 0.75 17.24 -1.45
C LEU A 60 2.01 17.79 -2.14
N ALA A 61 2.54 17.05 -3.12
CA ALA A 61 3.82 17.35 -3.75
C ALA A 61 3.88 18.71 -4.46
N TRP A 62 2.72 19.24 -4.85
CA TRP A 62 2.59 20.59 -5.40
C TRP A 62 2.77 21.68 -4.32
N ARG A 63 2.62 21.33 -3.05
CA ARG A 63 2.80 22.24 -1.91
C ARG A 63 4.12 21.97 -1.19
N ASP A 64 4.31 20.75 -0.73
CA ASP A 64 5.54 20.26 -0.08
C ASP A 64 5.69 18.75 -0.36
N ALA A 65 6.68 18.40 -1.16
CA ALA A 65 6.93 17.00 -1.51
C ALA A 65 7.50 16.17 -0.35
N GLY A 66 8.04 16.82 0.69
CA GLY A 66 8.59 16.17 1.88
C GLY A 66 7.53 15.87 2.94
N GLU A 67 6.41 16.60 2.94
CA GLU A 67 5.34 16.39 3.90
C GLU A 67 4.57 15.11 3.59
N ILE A 68 4.34 14.28 4.61
CA ILE A 68 3.49 13.10 4.55
C ILE A 68 2.40 13.21 5.62
N ALA A 69 1.15 12.93 5.25
CA ALA A 69 0.01 12.98 6.17
C ALA A 69 -0.92 11.78 5.97
N PRO A 70 -1.56 11.26 7.02
CA PRO A 70 -2.59 10.24 6.91
C PRO A 70 -3.92 10.86 6.47
N PHE A 71 -4.73 10.11 5.73
CA PHE A 71 -6.14 10.45 5.50
C PHE A 71 -6.93 10.32 6.81
N ALA A 72 -7.70 11.33 7.17
CA ALA A 72 -8.43 11.39 8.45
C ALA A 72 -9.50 10.29 8.59
N SER A 73 -10.17 9.92 7.48
CA SER A 73 -11.32 9.00 7.49
C SER A 73 -11.13 7.80 6.57
N SER A 74 -9.89 7.42 6.27
CA SER A 74 -9.59 6.30 5.37
C SER A 74 -8.37 5.54 5.83
N ARG A 75 -8.45 4.22 5.79
CA ARG A 75 -7.35 3.33 6.17
C ARG A 75 -7.30 2.07 5.31
N TRP A 76 -6.20 1.36 5.36
CA TRP A 76 -6.04 0.04 4.79
C TRP A 76 -6.67 -1.04 5.68
N ALA A 77 -7.11 -2.15 5.09
CA ALA A 77 -7.62 -3.33 5.81
C ALA A 77 -6.53 -4.09 6.58
N ALA A 78 -5.28 -3.92 6.15
CA ALA A 78 -4.08 -4.44 6.81
C ALA A 78 -2.89 -3.52 6.44
N PRO A 79 -1.75 -3.58 7.14
CA PRO A 79 -0.55 -2.83 6.75
C PRO A 79 -0.19 -3.09 5.28
N PRO A 80 0.27 -2.07 4.52
CA PRO A 80 0.60 -2.18 3.10
C PRO A 80 1.53 -3.34 2.75
N ALA A 81 2.52 -3.63 3.59
CA ALA A 81 3.41 -4.77 3.40
C ALA A 81 2.66 -6.11 3.38
N GLU A 82 1.68 -6.29 4.26
CA GLU A 82 0.85 -7.50 4.29
C GLU A 82 -0.10 -7.57 3.10
N LEU A 83 -0.69 -6.44 2.67
CA LEU A 83 -1.52 -6.38 1.48
C LEU A 83 -0.72 -6.76 0.22
N LEU A 84 0.48 -6.19 0.07
CA LEU A 84 1.36 -6.50 -1.05
C LEU A 84 1.85 -7.97 -1.01
N ARG A 85 2.19 -8.49 0.19
CA ARG A 85 2.56 -9.89 0.35
C ARG A 85 1.46 -10.84 -0.13
N ARG A 86 0.20 -10.54 0.18
CA ARG A 86 -0.95 -11.33 -0.29
C ARG A 86 -1.05 -11.33 -1.82
N GLN A 87 -0.83 -10.19 -2.48
CA GLN A 87 -0.83 -10.11 -3.94
C GLN A 87 0.30 -10.95 -4.53
N ILE A 88 1.51 -10.85 -3.99
CA ILE A 88 2.67 -11.64 -4.44
C ILE A 88 2.40 -13.15 -4.26
N VAL A 89 1.89 -13.56 -3.09
CA VAL A 89 1.61 -14.98 -2.80
C VAL A 89 0.54 -15.57 -3.72
N ARG A 90 -0.49 -14.79 -4.10
CA ARG A 90 -1.52 -15.24 -5.06
C ARG A 90 -0.96 -15.46 -6.47
N ALA A 91 0.14 -14.80 -6.82
CA ALA A 91 0.81 -14.96 -8.11
C ALA A 91 1.77 -16.14 -8.16
N LEU A 92 2.01 -16.82 -7.03
CA LEU A 92 2.89 -17.99 -7.00
C LEU A 92 2.17 -19.22 -7.57
N PRO A 93 2.85 -20.04 -8.40
CA PRO A 93 2.39 -21.38 -8.67
C PRO A 93 2.42 -22.16 -7.34
N GLY A 94 1.49 -23.05 -7.11
CA GLY A 94 1.41 -23.83 -5.87
C GLY A 94 2.77 -24.28 -5.31
N THR A 95 2.81 -25.09 -4.30
CA THR A 95 4.04 -25.53 -3.60
C THR A 95 4.98 -26.28 -4.55
N ALA A 96 6.03 -25.63 -5.01
CA ALA A 96 7.13 -26.25 -5.72
C ALA A 96 8.42 -26.12 -4.91
N ALA A 97 9.29 -27.12 -4.98
CA ALA A 97 10.62 -27.01 -4.44
C ALA A 97 11.37 -25.91 -5.20
N ALA A 98 11.74 -24.84 -4.53
CA ALA A 98 12.44 -23.70 -5.10
C ALA A 98 13.66 -23.32 -4.26
N ALA A 99 14.73 -22.95 -4.94
CA ALA A 99 16.00 -22.59 -4.28
C ALA A 99 15.92 -21.21 -3.60
N CYS A 100 15.23 -20.25 -4.24
CA CYS A 100 15.24 -18.86 -3.83
C CYS A 100 14.03 -18.48 -2.98
N ALA A 101 14.26 -17.57 -2.02
CA ALA A 101 13.23 -16.79 -1.35
C ALA A 101 13.28 -15.35 -1.84
N LEU A 102 12.12 -14.68 -1.84
CA LEU A 102 11.95 -13.26 -2.15
C LEU A 102 11.80 -12.47 -0.86
N GLU A 103 12.70 -11.52 -0.66
CA GLU A 103 12.63 -10.53 0.40
C GLU A 103 12.30 -9.16 -0.22
N VAL A 104 11.23 -8.51 0.24
CA VAL A 104 10.81 -7.19 -0.23
C VAL A 104 10.79 -6.22 0.94
N GLU A 105 11.38 -5.06 0.74
CA GLU A 105 11.27 -3.92 1.63
C GLU A 105 10.50 -2.81 0.91
N LEU A 106 9.33 -2.47 1.44
CA LEU A 106 8.50 -1.38 0.96
C LEU A 106 9.08 -0.06 1.46
N GLN A 107 9.41 0.87 0.57
CA GLN A 107 10.07 2.14 0.89
C GLN A 107 9.12 3.33 0.79
N ASP A 108 8.13 3.28 -0.10
CA ASP A 108 7.04 4.26 -0.20
C ASP A 108 5.73 3.55 -0.57
N PHE A 109 4.65 3.98 0.05
CA PHE A 109 3.29 3.54 -0.25
C PHE A 109 2.33 4.71 0.03
N SER A 110 2.39 5.72 -0.82
CA SER A 110 1.65 6.96 -0.61
C SER A 110 0.93 7.43 -1.87
N GLN A 111 -0.23 8.07 -1.70
CA GLN A 111 -0.89 8.79 -2.78
C GLN A 111 -0.24 10.15 -2.94
N ARG A 112 0.36 10.41 -4.09
CA ARG A 112 1.06 11.66 -4.38
C ARG A 112 0.20 12.56 -5.24
N PHE A 113 -0.08 13.75 -4.75
CA PHE A 113 -0.80 14.79 -5.48
C PHE A 113 0.19 15.74 -6.14
N SER A 114 0.17 15.82 -7.47
CA SER A 114 0.94 16.80 -8.26
C SER A 114 0.18 18.11 -8.43
N ALA A 115 -1.15 18.08 -8.28
CA ALA A 115 -2.08 19.22 -8.26
C ALA A 115 -3.28 18.86 -7.37
N PRO A 116 -4.17 19.82 -7.00
CA PRO A 116 -5.32 19.55 -6.16
C PRO A 116 -6.28 18.46 -6.66
N ASP A 117 -6.35 18.25 -7.96
CA ASP A 117 -7.22 17.29 -8.64
C ASP A 117 -6.46 16.16 -9.36
N ALA A 118 -5.13 16.17 -9.33
CA ALA A 118 -4.28 15.19 -9.99
C ALA A 118 -3.44 14.41 -8.97
N SER A 119 -3.64 13.10 -8.93
CA SER A 119 -2.91 12.21 -8.03
C SER A 119 -2.44 10.94 -8.71
N GLU A 120 -1.44 10.30 -8.12
CA GLU A 120 -0.95 8.97 -8.46
C GLU A 120 -0.77 8.13 -7.20
N ALA A 121 -1.04 6.84 -7.27
CA ALA A 121 -0.56 5.89 -6.28
C ALA A 121 0.92 5.61 -6.55
N ARG A 122 1.76 5.73 -5.53
CA ARG A 122 3.19 5.44 -5.62
C ARG A 122 3.55 4.26 -4.74
N ILE A 123 4.22 3.27 -5.34
CA ILE A 123 4.82 2.15 -4.63
C ILE A 123 6.32 2.15 -4.97
N GLU A 124 7.18 2.32 -3.96
CA GLU A 124 8.61 2.10 -4.10
C GLU A 124 9.02 0.93 -3.23
N LEU A 125 9.75 -0.01 -3.80
CA LEU A 125 10.20 -1.19 -3.08
C LEU A 125 11.59 -1.61 -3.52
N ARG A 126 12.30 -2.28 -2.63
CA ARG A 126 13.54 -2.98 -2.89
C ARG A 126 13.32 -4.47 -2.70
N ALA A 127 13.57 -5.24 -3.74
CA ALA A 127 13.48 -6.69 -3.71
C ALA A 127 14.87 -7.33 -3.72
N ALA A 128 15.01 -8.44 -3.01
CA ALA A 128 16.20 -9.28 -3.02
C ALA A 128 15.79 -10.74 -3.18
N LEU A 129 16.53 -11.48 -4.00
CA LEU A 129 16.46 -12.93 -4.08
C LEU A 129 17.61 -13.52 -3.27
N VAL A 130 17.26 -14.41 -2.35
CA VAL A 130 18.21 -15.03 -1.43
C VAL A 130 18.10 -16.56 -1.45
N THR A 131 19.23 -17.24 -1.36
CA THR A 131 19.31 -18.65 -0.96
C THR A 131 19.75 -18.71 0.51
N PRO A 132 19.76 -19.88 1.16
CA PRO A 132 20.30 -20.01 2.51
C PRO A 132 21.75 -19.51 2.64
N GLU A 133 22.54 -19.62 1.57
CA GLU A 133 23.96 -19.31 1.56
C GLU A 133 24.27 -17.85 1.24
N ARG A 134 23.48 -17.22 0.36
CA ARG A 134 23.80 -15.88 -0.13
C ARG A 134 22.62 -15.14 -0.79
N ARG A 135 22.80 -13.84 -0.94
CA ARG A 135 21.97 -13.01 -1.83
C ARG A 135 22.38 -13.25 -3.28
N ILE A 136 21.40 -13.57 -4.11
CA ILE A 136 21.57 -13.82 -5.55
C ILE A 136 21.53 -12.52 -6.34
N ALA A 137 20.48 -11.70 -6.10
CA ALA A 137 20.25 -10.45 -6.80
C ALA A 137 19.46 -9.49 -5.92
N ALA A 138 19.53 -8.19 -6.22
CA ALA A 138 18.67 -7.18 -5.63
C ALA A 138 18.36 -6.09 -6.66
N GLN A 139 17.12 -5.56 -6.62
CA GLN A 139 16.67 -4.50 -7.51
C GLN A 139 15.66 -3.61 -6.78
N SER A 140 15.66 -2.31 -7.10
CA SER A 140 14.64 -1.36 -6.67
C SER A 140 13.63 -1.15 -7.79
N PHE A 141 12.37 -1.00 -7.40
CA PHE A 141 11.24 -0.78 -8.30
C PHE A 141 10.50 0.48 -7.87
N ARG A 142 10.04 1.24 -8.85
CA ARG A 142 9.23 2.44 -8.65
C ARG A 142 8.02 2.34 -9.56
N ILE A 143 6.87 2.18 -8.97
CA ILE A 143 5.60 2.02 -9.66
C ILE A 143 4.75 3.25 -9.37
N ALA A 144 4.17 3.83 -10.40
CA ALA A 144 3.22 4.92 -10.28
C ALA A 144 2.01 4.64 -11.17
N GLU A 145 0.80 4.80 -10.60
CA GLU A 145 -0.47 4.64 -11.30
C GLU A 145 -1.35 5.85 -11.05
N ALA A 146 -1.84 6.46 -12.12
CA ALA A 146 -2.71 7.62 -12.01
C ALA A 146 -4.00 7.30 -11.25
N GLY A 147 -4.37 8.15 -10.30
CA GLY A 147 -5.68 8.14 -9.65
C GLY A 147 -6.73 8.83 -10.52
N ALA A 148 -7.98 8.37 -10.45
CA ALA A 148 -9.11 9.00 -11.16
C ALA A 148 -9.62 10.28 -10.48
N GLY A 149 -8.91 10.82 -9.48
CA GLY A 149 -9.29 12.02 -8.73
C GLY A 149 -8.53 12.16 -7.41
N ALA A 150 -9.00 13.05 -6.56
CA ALA A 150 -8.31 13.49 -5.35
C ALA A 150 -8.75 12.78 -4.05
N SER A 151 -9.49 11.68 -4.14
CA SER A 151 -9.99 10.97 -2.94
C SER A 151 -9.15 9.74 -2.58
N ALA A 152 -9.22 9.31 -1.33
CA ALA A 152 -8.66 8.03 -0.90
C ALA A 152 -9.24 6.84 -1.67
N ALA A 153 -10.53 6.89 -2.06
CA ALA A 153 -11.18 5.87 -2.88
C ALA A 153 -10.55 5.75 -4.27
N SER A 154 -10.29 6.89 -4.95
CA SER A 154 -9.59 6.89 -6.24
C SER A 154 -8.14 6.43 -6.08
N GLY A 155 -7.49 6.81 -4.98
CA GLY A 155 -6.17 6.34 -4.61
C GLY A 155 -6.13 4.83 -4.41
N SER A 156 -7.06 4.25 -3.66
CA SER A 156 -7.09 2.79 -3.43
C SER A 156 -7.20 1.99 -4.72
N SER A 157 -8.03 2.45 -5.67
CA SER A 157 -8.14 1.82 -7.00
C SER A 157 -6.84 1.94 -7.81
N ALA A 158 -6.12 3.06 -7.70
CA ALA A 158 -4.81 3.21 -8.33
C ALA A 158 -3.75 2.33 -7.67
N PHE A 159 -3.78 2.19 -6.33
CA PHE A 159 -2.91 1.25 -5.60
C PHE A 159 -3.13 -0.20 -5.98
N ALA A 160 -4.37 -0.63 -6.23
CA ALA A 160 -4.66 -1.99 -6.72
C ALA A 160 -3.95 -2.25 -8.05
N ARG A 161 -4.03 -1.31 -9.01
CA ARG A 161 -3.32 -1.41 -10.29
C ARG A 161 -1.80 -1.32 -10.12
N ALA A 162 -1.32 -0.45 -9.23
CA ALA A 162 0.11 -0.34 -8.94
C ALA A 162 0.67 -1.63 -8.33
N ALA A 163 -0.08 -2.30 -7.46
CA ALA A 163 0.30 -3.58 -6.89
C ALA A 163 0.33 -4.69 -7.94
N GLU A 164 -0.64 -4.73 -8.87
CA GLU A 164 -0.62 -5.65 -10.02
C GLU A 164 0.65 -5.43 -10.84
N ARG A 165 0.98 -4.18 -11.22
CA ARG A 165 2.22 -3.87 -11.93
C ARG A 165 3.48 -4.24 -11.15
N ALA A 166 3.49 -4.04 -9.83
CA ALA A 166 4.63 -4.45 -9.00
C ALA A 166 4.87 -5.96 -9.10
N VAL A 167 3.80 -6.75 -9.09
CA VAL A 167 3.89 -8.21 -9.26
C VAL A 167 4.40 -8.57 -10.67
N ASP A 168 3.92 -7.89 -11.72
CA ASP A 168 4.38 -8.11 -13.10
C ASP A 168 5.87 -7.81 -13.26
N GLU A 169 6.34 -6.69 -12.71
CA GLU A 169 7.76 -6.30 -12.77
C GLU A 169 8.64 -7.24 -11.96
N LEU A 170 8.17 -7.68 -10.77
CA LEU A 170 8.85 -8.69 -9.96
C LEU A 170 8.96 -10.03 -10.72
N ALA A 171 7.87 -10.49 -11.34
CA ALA A 171 7.84 -11.73 -12.12
C ALA A 171 8.88 -11.70 -13.26
N GLY A 172 8.88 -10.61 -14.05
CA GLY A 172 9.84 -10.42 -15.12
C GLY A 172 11.29 -10.34 -14.63
N TRP A 173 11.55 -9.70 -13.47
CA TRP A 173 12.87 -9.65 -12.88
C TRP A 173 13.35 -11.01 -12.37
N ILE A 174 12.50 -11.74 -11.63
CA ILE A 174 12.83 -13.06 -11.08
C ILE A 174 13.10 -14.06 -12.20
N ALA A 175 12.30 -14.05 -13.28
CA ALA A 175 12.47 -14.95 -14.43
C ALA A 175 13.85 -14.78 -15.12
N ARG A 176 14.48 -13.62 -14.99
CA ARG A 176 15.83 -13.36 -15.51
C ARG A 176 16.96 -13.83 -14.61
N GLN A 177 16.67 -14.48 -13.47
CA GLN A 177 17.68 -14.95 -12.51
C GLN A 177 17.86 -16.47 -12.63
N PRO A 178 18.84 -16.95 -13.42
CA PRO A 178 18.99 -18.38 -13.70
C PRO A 178 19.25 -19.22 -12.43
N ALA A 179 19.88 -18.62 -11.42
CA ALA A 179 20.13 -19.29 -10.13
C ALA A 179 18.85 -19.58 -9.32
N CYS A 180 17.71 -18.98 -9.69
CA CYS A 180 16.41 -19.19 -9.05
C CYS A 180 15.44 -19.95 -9.95
N ALA A 181 15.83 -20.25 -11.19
CA ALA A 181 15.04 -21.14 -12.04
C ALA A 181 14.92 -22.52 -11.36
N ALA A 182 13.74 -23.11 -11.43
CA ALA A 182 13.55 -24.50 -10.98
C ALA A 182 14.49 -25.42 -11.80
N PRO A 183 15.06 -26.47 -11.17
CA PRO A 183 15.87 -27.45 -11.87
C PRO A 183 15.05 -28.21 -12.92
#